data_d6960b950b2d72e30da82d363c405ff3
#
_entry.id   d6960b950b2d72e30da82d363c405ff3
#
_cell.length_a   1.000
_cell.length_b   1.000
_cell.length_c   1.000
_cell.angle_alpha   90.00
_cell.angle_beta   90.00
_cell.angle_gamma   90.00
#
_symmetry.space_group_name_H-M   'P 1'
#
loop_
_entity.id
_entity.type
_entity.pdbx_description
1 polymer ?
#
loop_
_entity_poly.entity_id
_entity_poly.type
_entity_poly.pdbx_seq_one_letter_code
_entity_poly.pdbx_strand_id
1 'polypeptide(L)'
;MTEFLDMAGGRIAYDVTGEGPLVVLSHGIGDRRQAYRFLAPKLAQAGYRVANADLRGHGESSMGWKSVTGKDAITRTDIAGDLLALIRHLGGPAVIVGHSISGGAATIAAAMEPELVSGIVEINPFTKTQKISLGGLLRIGRYRRGMTFLVGTQLLKNLGLWMRYLDVAYPAKPADYAEYMAALAAKLREPGRMAEFMKTGKSTPADAGAQLPNITCPALVVMGTLDPDFADPRAEGDAIVAAMPSGLGTVAMVNGAGHYPHAQSPDEVAALVIPFLKEHAGA
;
A
#
# COMPACT_ATOMS: atom_id res chain seq x y z
N MET A 1 -1.84 -5.19 -20.52
CA MET A 1 -3.32 -5.29 -20.79
C MET A 1 -3.99 -5.51 -19.45
N THR A 2 -5.17 -4.89 -19.21
CA THR A 2 -5.91 -5.16 -17.96
C THR A 2 -6.53 -6.55 -18.00
N GLU A 3 -6.30 -7.31 -16.95
CA GLU A 3 -6.90 -8.61 -16.69
C GLU A 3 -7.83 -8.53 -15.47
N PHE A 4 -8.68 -9.52 -15.28
CA PHE A 4 -9.63 -9.54 -14.17
C PHE A 4 -9.65 -10.91 -13.51
N LEU A 5 -9.51 -10.91 -12.17
CA LEU A 5 -9.77 -12.07 -11.33
C LEU A 5 -11.22 -12.02 -10.85
N ASP A 6 -12.04 -12.96 -11.28
CA ASP A 6 -13.41 -13.09 -10.81
C ASP A 6 -13.43 -13.75 -9.41
N MET A 7 -14.18 -13.14 -8.51
CA MET A 7 -14.32 -13.56 -7.12
C MET A 7 -15.78 -13.48 -6.66
N ALA A 8 -16.12 -14.16 -5.57
CA ALA A 8 -17.43 -14.00 -4.97
C ALA A 8 -17.67 -12.56 -4.50
N GLY A 9 -18.51 -11.82 -5.22
CA GLY A 9 -18.86 -10.42 -4.92
C GLY A 9 -18.31 -9.39 -5.89
N GLY A 10 -17.48 -9.78 -6.87
CA GLY A 10 -16.97 -8.87 -7.88
C GLY A 10 -15.70 -9.38 -8.56
N ARG A 11 -14.95 -8.47 -9.16
CA ARG A 11 -13.69 -8.80 -9.81
C ARG A 11 -12.60 -7.81 -9.42
N ILE A 12 -11.38 -8.31 -9.31
CA ILE A 12 -10.16 -7.52 -9.10
C ILE A 12 -9.48 -7.30 -10.44
N ALA A 13 -9.24 -6.04 -10.78
CA ALA A 13 -8.47 -5.66 -11.97
C ALA A 13 -6.98 -5.68 -11.66
N TYR A 14 -6.20 -6.26 -12.55
CA TYR A 14 -4.75 -6.30 -12.44
C TYR A 14 -4.10 -6.27 -13.83
N ASP A 15 -2.81 -6.02 -13.89
CA ASP A 15 -1.97 -6.26 -15.06
C ASP A 15 -0.72 -7.04 -14.64
N VAL A 16 -0.16 -7.79 -15.58
CA VAL A 16 1.06 -8.57 -15.36
C VAL A 16 2.10 -8.14 -16.38
N THR A 17 3.33 -7.92 -15.92
CA THR A 17 4.49 -7.60 -16.76
C THR A 17 5.73 -8.37 -16.29
N GLY A 18 6.62 -8.70 -17.25
CA GLY A 18 7.83 -9.46 -16.97
C GLY A 18 7.56 -10.96 -16.76
N GLU A 19 8.64 -11.69 -16.51
CA GLU A 19 8.67 -13.13 -16.30
C GLU A 19 9.54 -13.44 -15.08
N GLY A 20 9.44 -14.66 -14.52
CA GLY A 20 10.22 -15.09 -13.35
C GLY A 20 9.41 -15.20 -12.07
N PRO A 21 10.03 -15.08 -10.88
CA PRO A 21 9.35 -15.16 -9.60
C PRO A 21 8.27 -14.08 -9.46
N LEU A 22 7.14 -14.44 -8.83
CA LEU A 22 5.97 -13.56 -8.73
C LEU A 22 6.16 -12.49 -7.65
N VAL A 23 5.87 -11.25 -8.03
CA VAL A 23 5.77 -10.09 -7.14
C VAL A 23 4.40 -9.45 -7.32
N VAL A 24 3.65 -9.26 -6.23
CA VAL A 24 2.33 -8.64 -6.26
C VAL A 24 2.39 -7.25 -5.65
N LEU A 25 2.03 -6.23 -6.44
CA LEU A 25 1.99 -4.83 -6.02
C LEU A 25 0.57 -4.42 -5.67
N SER A 26 0.39 -3.72 -4.53
CA SER A 26 -0.91 -3.26 -4.05
C SER A 26 -0.83 -1.84 -3.51
N HIS A 27 -1.62 -0.94 -4.09
CA HIS A 27 -1.62 0.49 -3.79
C HIS A 27 -2.32 0.87 -2.46
N GLY A 28 -2.21 2.13 -2.06
CA GLY A 28 -2.87 2.70 -0.89
C GLY A 28 -4.31 3.16 -1.13
N ILE A 29 -4.94 3.71 -0.09
CA ILE A 29 -6.31 4.25 -0.17
C ILE A 29 -6.43 5.36 -1.22
N GLY A 30 -7.59 5.43 -1.87
CA GLY A 30 -7.91 6.52 -2.81
C GLY A 30 -6.97 6.65 -4.00
N ASP A 31 -6.26 5.58 -4.36
CA ASP A 31 -5.33 5.50 -5.48
C ASP A 31 -5.73 4.37 -6.46
N ARG A 32 -4.84 3.95 -7.34
CA ARG A 32 -5.03 2.91 -8.34
C ARG A 32 -3.69 2.25 -8.67
N ARG A 33 -3.69 1.09 -9.34
CA ARG A 33 -2.47 0.31 -9.65
C ARG A 33 -1.37 1.11 -10.34
N GLN A 34 -1.72 2.18 -11.11
CA GLN A 34 -0.74 3.05 -11.75
C GLN A 34 0.10 3.88 -10.75
N ALA A 35 -0.16 3.79 -9.44
CA ALA A 35 0.76 4.30 -8.42
C ALA A 35 2.18 3.71 -8.59
N TYR A 36 2.25 2.46 -9.06
CA TYR A 36 3.49 1.73 -9.30
C TYR A 36 4.07 1.86 -10.72
N ARG A 37 3.58 2.81 -11.54
CA ARG A 37 3.96 2.98 -12.96
C ARG A 37 5.46 3.13 -13.23
N PHE A 38 6.22 3.60 -12.23
CA PHE A 38 7.67 3.72 -12.33
C PHE A 38 8.42 2.54 -11.70
N LEU A 39 7.91 1.97 -10.61
CA LEU A 39 8.58 0.87 -9.93
C LEU A 39 8.32 -0.48 -10.63
N ALA A 40 7.09 -0.76 -11.06
CA ALA A 40 6.74 -2.04 -11.67
C ALA A 40 7.61 -2.40 -12.88
N PRO A 41 7.88 -1.49 -13.85
CA PRO A 41 8.79 -1.80 -14.96
C PRO A 41 10.22 -2.12 -14.53
N LYS A 42 10.73 -1.49 -13.46
CA LYS A 42 12.07 -1.73 -12.94
C LYS A 42 12.20 -3.14 -12.34
N LEU A 43 11.17 -3.58 -11.61
CA LEU A 43 11.12 -4.94 -11.07
C LEU A 43 11.00 -5.97 -12.20
N ALA A 44 10.18 -5.70 -13.22
CA ALA A 44 10.06 -6.56 -14.40
C ALA A 44 11.39 -6.67 -15.18
N GLN A 45 12.10 -5.55 -15.36
CA GLN A 45 13.44 -5.53 -15.99
C GLN A 45 14.49 -6.28 -15.15
N ALA A 46 14.30 -6.36 -13.84
CA ALA A 46 15.16 -7.12 -12.93
C ALA A 46 14.87 -8.63 -12.93
N GLY A 47 13.92 -9.11 -13.75
CA GLY A 47 13.62 -10.54 -13.94
C GLY A 47 12.49 -11.07 -13.06
N TYR A 48 11.54 -10.21 -12.67
CA TYR A 48 10.38 -10.62 -11.89
C TYR A 48 9.09 -10.54 -12.72
N ARG A 49 8.18 -11.47 -12.48
CA ARG A 49 6.81 -11.41 -12.96
C ARG A 49 5.99 -10.54 -11.99
N VAL A 50 5.68 -9.33 -12.41
CA VAL A 50 5.05 -8.30 -11.58
C VAL A 50 3.56 -8.23 -11.87
N ALA A 51 2.73 -8.61 -10.91
CA ALA A 51 1.29 -8.43 -10.93
C ALA A 51 0.93 -7.16 -10.13
N ASN A 52 0.31 -6.20 -10.78
CA ASN A 52 -0.04 -4.91 -10.19
C ASN A 52 -1.57 -4.78 -10.13
N ALA A 53 -2.15 -4.76 -8.93
CA ALA A 53 -3.58 -4.89 -8.72
C ALA A 53 -4.24 -3.60 -8.22
N ASP A 54 -5.47 -3.35 -8.69
CA ASP A 54 -6.37 -2.37 -8.07
C ASP A 54 -7.07 -2.99 -6.87
N LEU A 55 -7.09 -2.28 -5.74
CA LEU A 55 -7.89 -2.68 -4.58
C LEU A 55 -9.36 -2.81 -4.95
N ARG A 56 -10.10 -3.69 -4.24
CA ARG A 56 -11.57 -3.70 -4.33
C ARG A 56 -12.12 -2.29 -4.16
N GLY A 57 -13.10 -1.89 -4.96
CA GLY A 57 -13.69 -0.56 -4.95
C GLY A 57 -12.85 0.54 -5.61
N HIS A 58 -11.60 0.28 -6.02
CA HIS A 58 -10.68 1.26 -6.62
C HIS A 58 -10.39 0.91 -8.09
N GLY A 59 -9.82 1.89 -8.80
CA GLY A 59 -9.37 1.73 -10.19
C GLY A 59 -10.44 1.12 -11.10
N GLU A 60 -10.14 -0.03 -11.71
CA GLU A 60 -11.05 -0.79 -12.55
C GLU A 60 -11.67 -2.01 -11.84
N SER A 61 -11.30 -2.27 -10.58
CA SER A 61 -11.92 -3.29 -9.75
C SER A 61 -13.38 -2.97 -9.47
N SER A 62 -14.21 -4.01 -9.24
CA SER A 62 -15.63 -3.88 -8.92
C SER A 62 -15.85 -3.09 -7.62
N MET A 63 -17.01 -2.44 -7.56
CA MET A 63 -17.54 -1.76 -6.37
C MET A 63 -18.60 -2.63 -5.67
N GLY A 64 -19.03 -2.21 -4.47
CA GLY A 64 -20.15 -2.85 -3.77
C GLY A 64 -19.79 -4.14 -3.06
N TRP A 65 -18.52 -4.38 -2.78
CA TRP A 65 -18.08 -5.56 -2.04
C TRP A 65 -18.63 -5.59 -0.62
N LYS A 66 -18.95 -6.79 -0.16
CA LYS A 66 -19.21 -7.05 1.26
C LYS A 66 -17.90 -7.38 1.96
N SER A 67 -17.62 -6.72 3.08
CA SER A 67 -16.47 -7.05 3.92
C SER A 67 -16.69 -8.40 4.63
N VAL A 68 -15.61 -9.16 4.80
CA VAL A 68 -15.60 -10.38 5.63
C VAL A 68 -15.98 -10.11 7.08
N THR A 69 -15.85 -8.86 7.53
CA THR A 69 -16.27 -8.44 8.87
C THR A 69 -17.76 -8.17 9.00
N GLY A 70 -18.54 -8.28 7.91
CA GLY A 70 -19.96 -7.93 7.85
C GLY A 70 -20.25 -6.42 7.89
N LYS A 71 -19.24 -5.57 7.99
CA LYS A 71 -19.36 -4.11 8.00
C LYS A 71 -19.35 -3.55 6.58
N ASP A 72 -19.94 -2.36 6.39
CA ASP A 72 -19.79 -1.57 5.17
C ASP A 72 -18.43 -0.86 5.17
N ALA A 73 -17.38 -1.63 4.97
CA ALA A 73 -15.98 -1.23 5.02
C ALA A 73 -15.16 -1.97 3.96
N ILE A 74 -13.98 -1.46 3.65
CA ILE A 74 -12.89 -2.17 2.96
C ILE A 74 -11.76 -2.27 3.98
N THR A 75 -11.55 -3.48 4.50
CA THR A 75 -10.60 -3.73 5.57
C THR A 75 -9.28 -4.28 5.03
N ARG A 76 -8.23 -4.24 5.85
CA ARG A 76 -6.94 -4.89 5.52
C ARG A 76 -7.11 -6.40 5.34
N THR A 77 -7.99 -7.01 6.13
CA THR A 77 -8.32 -8.45 5.98
C THR A 77 -9.00 -8.75 4.65
N ASP A 78 -9.89 -7.87 4.18
CA ASP A 78 -10.49 -8.00 2.84
C ASP A 78 -9.43 -7.94 1.75
N ILE A 79 -8.52 -6.95 1.83
CA ILE A 79 -7.44 -6.76 0.87
C ILE A 79 -6.46 -7.94 0.92
N ALA A 80 -6.14 -8.46 2.11
CA ALA A 80 -5.30 -9.64 2.27
C ALA A 80 -5.90 -10.87 1.56
N GLY A 81 -7.20 -11.09 1.71
CA GLY A 81 -7.91 -12.16 1.00
C GLY A 81 -7.87 -12.01 -0.52
N ASP A 82 -7.99 -10.77 -1.03
CA ASP A 82 -7.88 -10.48 -2.47
C ASP A 82 -6.48 -10.77 -3.00
N LEU A 83 -5.44 -10.36 -2.26
CA LEU A 83 -4.04 -10.61 -2.62
C LEU A 83 -3.73 -12.11 -2.64
N LEU A 84 -4.15 -12.85 -1.62
CA LEU A 84 -3.99 -14.31 -1.57
C LEU A 84 -4.72 -15.01 -2.73
N ALA A 85 -5.93 -14.56 -3.07
CA ALA A 85 -6.66 -15.11 -4.21
C ALA A 85 -5.93 -14.82 -5.54
N LEU A 86 -5.37 -13.61 -5.71
CA LEU A 86 -4.58 -13.26 -6.88
C LEU A 86 -3.29 -14.08 -6.96
N ILE A 87 -2.59 -14.29 -5.84
CA ILE A 87 -1.37 -15.11 -5.78
C ILE A 87 -1.67 -16.55 -6.19
N ARG A 88 -2.74 -17.15 -5.68
CA ARG A 88 -3.17 -18.50 -6.09
C ARG A 88 -3.51 -18.58 -7.58
N HIS A 89 -4.25 -17.59 -8.07
CA HIS A 89 -4.63 -17.53 -9.49
C HIS A 89 -3.41 -17.46 -10.40
N LEU A 90 -2.37 -16.75 -9.99
CA LEU A 90 -1.14 -16.60 -10.74
C LEU A 90 -0.10 -17.70 -10.48
N GLY A 91 -0.39 -18.69 -9.62
CA GLY A 91 0.49 -19.81 -9.34
C GLY A 91 1.70 -19.45 -8.45
N GLY A 92 1.45 -18.70 -7.36
CA GLY A 92 2.47 -18.32 -6.36
C GLY A 92 3.29 -19.49 -5.81
N PRO A 93 4.20 -19.26 -4.86
CA PRO A 93 4.22 -18.14 -3.90
C PRO A 93 4.69 -16.81 -4.49
N ALA A 94 4.53 -15.73 -3.71
CA ALA A 94 4.89 -14.39 -4.12
C ALA A 94 5.49 -13.55 -2.98
N VAL A 95 6.26 -12.53 -3.35
CA VAL A 95 6.53 -11.38 -2.48
C VAL A 95 5.43 -10.34 -2.70
N ILE A 96 4.84 -9.84 -1.62
CA ILE A 96 3.85 -8.76 -1.68
C ILE A 96 4.56 -7.42 -1.41
N VAL A 97 4.36 -6.43 -2.30
CA VAL A 97 4.77 -5.05 -2.09
C VAL A 97 3.52 -4.21 -1.84
N GLY A 98 3.25 -3.90 -0.60
CA GLY A 98 2.06 -3.17 -0.16
C GLY A 98 2.37 -1.73 0.25
N HIS A 99 1.62 -0.77 -0.29
CA HIS A 99 1.70 0.64 0.11
C HIS A 99 0.58 1.00 1.09
N SER A 100 0.91 1.74 2.16
CA SER A 100 -0.07 2.29 3.09
C SER A 100 -0.98 1.20 3.69
N ILE A 101 -2.30 1.24 3.49
CA ILE A 101 -3.25 0.20 3.95
C ILE A 101 -2.85 -1.21 3.47
N SER A 102 -2.29 -1.30 2.24
CA SER A 102 -1.87 -2.58 1.65
C SER A 102 -0.59 -3.15 2.29
N GLY A 103 0.23 -2.33 2.96
CA GLY A 103 1.30 -2.83 3.82
C GLY A 103 0.73 -3.68 4.96
N GLY A 104 -0.25 -3.13 5.69
CA GLY A 104 -0.93 -3.92 6.72
C GLY A 104 -1.70 -5.13 6.18
N ALA A 105 -2.23 -5.06 4.95
CA ALA A 105 -2.84 -6.21 4.31
C ALA A 105 -1.81 -7.30 3.95
N ALA A 106 -0.59 -6.91 3.54
CA ALA A 106 0.51 -7.84 3.29
C ALA A 106 0.92 -8.60 4.56
N THR A 107 1.01 -7.89 5.71
CA THR A 107 1.23 -8.51 7.03
C THR A 107 0.15 -9.55 7.35
N ILE A 108 -1.13 -9.22 7.15
CA ILE A 108 -2.23 -10.15 7.40
C ILE A 108 -2.15 -11.35 6.45
N ALA A 109 -1.89 -11.13 5.15
CA ALA A 109 -1.78 -12.20 4.17
C ALA A 109 -0.64 -13.18 4.52
N ALA A 110 0.53 -12.64 4.91
CA ALA A 110 1.69 -13.44 5.32
C ALA A 110 1.43 -14.29 6.57
N ALA A 111 0.65 -13.77 7.53
CA ALA A 111 0.26 -14.51 8.72
C ALA A 111 -0.85 -15.55 8.47
N MET A 112 -1.76 -15.26 7.51
CA MET A 112 -2.86 -16.18 7.17
C MET A 112 -2.40 -17.39 6.36
N GLU A 113 -1.49 -17.18 5.39
CA GLU A 113 -1.05 -18.22 4.45
C GLU A 113 0.45 -18.07 4.16
N PRO A 114 1.28 -18.46 5.13
CA PRO A 114 2.74 -18.31 5.06
C PRO A 114 3.37 -19.07 3.89
N GLU A 115 2.74 -20.14 3.41
CA GLU A 115 3.19 -20.91 2.24
C GLU A 115 2.99 -20.18 0.91
N LEU A 116 2.10 -19.19 0.86
CA LEU A 116 1.86 -18.38 -0.34
C LEU A 116 2.62 -17.06 -0.35
N VAL A 117 3.17 -16.63 0.78
CA VAL A 117 3.86 -15.33 0.91
C VAL A 117 5.31 -15.55 1.34
N SER A 118 6.23 -15.51 0.38
CA SER A 118 7.66 -15.72 0.62
C SER A 118 8.37 -14.49 1.22
N GLY A 119 7.76 -13.32 1.20
CA GLY A 119 8.25 -12.08 1.80
C GLY A 119 7.28 -10.93 1.64
N ILE A 120 7.44 -9.89 2.45
CA ILE A 120 6.65 -8.67 2.35
C ILE A 120 7.54 -7.43 2.29
N VAL A 121 7.18 -6.49 1.41
CA VAL A 121 7.74 -5.14 1.36
C VAL A 121 6.61 -4.17 1.70
N GLU A 122 6.75 -3.46 2.78
CA GLU A 122 5.76 -2.51 3.27
C GLU A 122 6.25 -1.08 3.03
N ILE A 123 5.59 -0.32 2.16
CA ILE A 123 5.97 1.05 1.82
C ILE A 123 5.07 2.02 2.58
N ASN A 124 5.65 2.82 3.47
CA ASN A 124 4.92 3.75 4.36
C ASN A 124 3.63 3.13 4.93
N PRO A 125 3.72 1.98 5.61
CA PRO A 125 2.58 1.16 5.92
C PRO A 125 1.77 1.69 7.10
N PHE A 126 0.48 1.37 7.10
CA PHE A 126 -0.41 1.49 8.26
C PHE A 126 -0.67 0.09 8.85
N THR A 127 0.36 -0.48 9.46
CA THR A 127 0.36 -1.85 10.00
C THR A 127 -0.01 -1.91 11.48
N LYS A 128 0.07 -0.80 12.21
CA LYS A 128 -0.29 -0.75 13.65
C LYS A 128 -1.08 0.51 13.97
N THR A 129 -1.83 0.46 15.07
CA THR A 129 -2.55 1.65 15.57
C THR A 129 -1.56 2.72 15.99
N GLN A 130 -1.70 3.89 15.40
CA GLN A 130 -0.84 5.04 15.67
C GLN A 130 -1.41 5.91 16.77
N LYS A 131 -0.51 6.49 17.57
CA LYS A 131 -0.86 7.54 18.51
C LYS A 131 -0.67 8.90 17.85
N ILE A 132 -1.69 9.75 17.90
CA ILE A 132 -1.58 11.12 17.40
C ILE A 132 -0.57 11.87 18.28
N SER A 133 0.47 12.40 17.64
CA SER A 133 1.49 13.20 18.31
C SER A 133 1.02 14.66 18.43
N LEU A 134 0.55 15.08 19.59
CA LEU A 134 0.16 16.48 19.84
C LEU A 134 1.34 17.42 19.66
N GLY A 135 2.53 17.04 20.13
CA GLY A 135 3.77 17.81 19.90
C GLY A 135 4.12 17.90 18.41
N GLY A 136 3.90 16.80 17.66
CA GLY A 136 4.06 16.77 16.21
C GLY A 136 3.10 17.73 15.49
N LEU A 137 1.83 17.77 15.88
CA LEU A 137 0.85 18.70 15.31
C LEU A 137 1.24 20.17 15.51
N LEU A 138 1.86 20.49 16.64
CA LEU A 138 2.30 21.86 16.92
C LEU A 138 3.59 22.25 16.18
N ARG A 139 4.55 21.33 16.08
CA ARG A 139 5.93 21.63 15.65
C ARG A 139 6.25 21.21 14.22
N ILE A 140 5.55 20.20 13.66
CA ILE A 140 5.86 19.60 12.36
C ILE A 140 4.78 19.99 11.35
N GLY A 141 5.09 21.00 10.50
CA GLY A 141 4.12 21.55 9.56
C GLY A 141 3.57 20.53 8.55
N ARG A 142 4.42 19.61 8.03
CA ARG A 142 3.97 18.54 7.11
C ARG A 142 2.96 17.61 7.78
N TYR A 143 3.23 17.16 9.01
CA TYR A 143 2.37 16.27 9.78
C TYR A 143 1.02 16.93 10.09
N ARG A 144 1.03 18.19 10.55
CA ARG A 144 -0.20 18.95 10.79
C ARG A 144 -1.05 19.09 9.52
N ARG A 145 -0.45 19.47 8.38
CA ARG A 145 -1.16 19.63 7.10
C ARG A 145 -1.69 18.29 6.60
N GLY A 146 -0.88 17.23 6.63
CA GLY A 146 -1.27 15.88 6.25
C GLY A 146 -2.47 15.39 7.06
N MET A 147 -2.36 15.40 8.37
CA MET A 147 -3.44 14.99 9.27
C MET A 147 -4.72 15.82 9.08
N THR A 148 -4.60 17.15 8.92
CA THR A 148 -5.76 18.03 8.69
C THR A 148 -6.50 17.64 7.41
N PHE A 149 -5.79 17.42 6.30
CA PHE A 149 -6.42 17.11 5.02
C PHE A 149 -6.91 15.65 4.98
N LEU A 150 -6.17 14.70 5.55
CA LEU A 150 -6.58 13.29 5.61
C LEU A 150 -7.86 13.12 6.45
N VAL A 151 -7.86 13.64 7.68
CA VAL A 151 -9.04 13.60 8.55
C VAL A 151 -10.20 14.38 7.95
N GLY A 152 -9.94 15.58 7.40
CA GLY A 152 -10.95 16.38 6.70
C GLY A 152 -11.57 15.65 5.51
N THR A 153 -10.77 14.92 4.74
CA THR A 153 -11.25 14.07 3.63
C THR A 153 -12.23 13.02 4.14
N GLN A 154 -11.89 12.31 5.21
CA GLN A 154 -12.73 11.24 5.77
C GLN A 154 -14.03 11.79 6.36
N LEU A 155 -13.96 12.88 7.12
CA LEU A 155 -15.13 13.48 7.77
C LEU A 155 -16.09 14.14 6.78
N LEU A 156 -15.56 14.89 5.81
CA LEU A 156 -16.36 15.69 4.86
C LEU A 156 -16.57 14.97 3.52
N LYS A 157 -15.97 13.81 3.30
CA LYS A 157 -16.02 13.04 2.05
C LYS A 157 -15.66 13.91 0.84
N ASN A 158 -14.64 14.75 0.99
CA ASN A 158 -14.33 15.81 0.06
C ASN A 158 -13.09 15.50 -0.77
N LEU A 159 -13.28 15.32 -2.08
CA LEU A 159 -12.19 15.06 -3.03
C LEU A 159 -11.15 16.19 -3.07
N GLY A 160 -11.57 17.45 -2.93
CA GLY A 160 -10.65 18.59 -2.91
C GLY A 160 -9.67 18.53 -1.73
N LEU A 161 -10.12 18.06 -0.57
CA LEU A 161 -9.25 17.86 0.59
C LEU A 161 -8.29 16.67 0.36
N TRP A 162 -8.76 15.60 -0.30
CA TRP A 162 -7.91 14.49 -0.72
C TRP A 162 -6.80 14.94 -1.65
N MET A 163 -7.12 15.75 -2.67
CA MET A 163 -6.12 16.29 -3.59
C MET A 163 -5.09 17.20 -2.87
N ARG A 164 -5.53 17.97 -1.86
CA ARG A 164 -4.62 18.75 -1.02
C ARG A 164 -3.73 17.86 -0.12
N TYR A 165 -4.28 16.75 0.37
CA TYR A 165 -3.48 15.75 1.09
C TYR A 165 -2.39 15.20 0.19
N LEU A 166 -2.75 14.78 -1.04
CA LEU A 166 -1.79 14.26 -2.01
C LEU A 166 -0.69 15.28 -2.35
N ASP A 167 -1.03 16.58 -2.44
CA ASP A 167 -0.02 17.63 -2.66
C ASP A 167 1.02 17.70 -1.52
N VAL A 168 0.60 17.48 -0.29
CA VAL A 168 1.50 17.37 0.89
C VAL A 168 2.26 16.05 0.91
N ALA A 169 1.61 14.96 0.50
CA ALA A 169 2.17 13.61 0.49
C ALA A 169 3.23 13.39 -0.59
N TYR A 170 3.28 14.28 -1.60
CA TYR A 170 4.31 14.31 -2.65
C TYR A 170 5.20 15.55 -2.52
N PRO A 171 6.12 15.65 -1.54
CA PRO A 171 7.06 16.79 -1.44
C PRO A 171 7.96 16.89 -2.68
N ALA A 172 8.43 15.77 -3.22
CA ALA A 172 9.06 15.68 -4.53
C ALA A 172 8.04 15.15 -5.55
N LYS A 173 7.68 15.99 -6.53
CA LYS A 173 6.66 15.64 -7.53
C LYS A 173 7.31 14.99 -8.75
N PRO A 174 6.88 13.77 -9.18
CA PRO A 174 7.31 13.19 -10.45
C PRO A 174 6.96 14.10 -11.64
N ALA A 175 7.65 13.93 -12.76
CA ALA A 175 7.43 14.76 -13.96
C ALA A 175 5.97 14.71 -14.47
N ASP A 176 5.30 13.56 -14.34
CA ASP A 176 3.91 13.35 -14.74
C ASP A 176 2.89 13.63 -13.64
N TYR A 177 3.30 14.24 -12.51
CA TYR A 177 2.45 14.42 -11.33
C TYR A 177 1.09 15.06 -11.65
N ALA A 178 1.08 16.14 -12.42
CA ALA A 178 -0.15 16.87 -12.74
C ALA A 178 -1.12 15.99 -13.56
N GLU A 179 -0.61 15.26 -14.55
CA GLU A 179 -1.40 14.34 -15.38
C GLU A 179 -1.95 13.18 -14.54
N TYR A 180 -1.10 12.56 -13.73
CA TYR A 180 -1.49 11.47 -12.84
C TYR A 180 -2.58 11.91 -11.87
N MET A 181 -2.43 13.08 -11.23
CA MET A 181 -3.43 13.62 -10.30
C MET A 181 -4.75 13.96 -10.98
N ALA A 182 -4.70 14.51 -12.19
CA ALA A 182 -5.92 14.79 -12.99
C ALA A 182 -6.68 13.49 -13.32
N ALA A 183 -5.96 12.45 -13.76
CA ALA A 183 -6.55 11.15 -14.07
C ALA A 183 -7.11 10.45 -12.82
N LEU A 184 -6.40 10.55 -11.67
CA LEU A 184 -6.87 10.01 -10.39
C LEU A 184 -8.14 10.73 -9.92
N ALA A 185 -8.15 12.05 -9.98
CA ALA A 185 -9.32 12.85 -9.62
C ALA A 185 -10.53 12.55 -10.54
N ALA A 186 -10.30 12.33 -11.84
CA ALA A 186 -11.35 11.91 -12.77
C ALA A 186 -11.93 10.54 -12.37
N LYS A 187 -11.07 9.57 -12.03
CA LYS A 187 -11.49 8.24 -11.57
C LYS A 187 -12.31 8.32 -10.28
N LEU A 188 -11.89 9.11 -9.30
CA LEU A 188 -12.62 9.27 -8.04
C LEU A 188 -13.95 10.03 -8.19
N ARG A 189 -14.15 10.80 -9.27
CA ARG A 189 -15.43 11.45 -9.61
C ARG A 189 -16.44 10.51 -10.26
N GLU A 190 -16.01 9.34 -10.74
CA GLU A 190 -16.96 8.34 -11.27
C GLU A 190 -18.01 7.99 -10.20
N PRO A 191 -19.28 7.78 -10.59
CA PRO A 191 -20.34 7.44 -9.65
C PRO A 191 -19.97 6.26 -8.75
N GLY A 192 -20.04 6.46 -7.42
CA GLY A 192 -19.75 5.43 -6.42
C GLY A 192 -18.27 5.34 -5.98
N ARG A 193 -17.28 5.75 -6.79
CA ARG A 193 -15.85 5.56 -6.46
C ARG A 193 -15.43 6.29 -5.19
N MET A 194 -15.86 7.52 -4.98
CA MET A 194 -15.57 8.26 -3.75
C MET A 194 -16.20 7.59 -2.52
N ALA A 195 -17.38 6.98 -2.66
CA ALA A 195 -18.01 6.23 -1.57
C ALA A 195 -17.23 4.95 -1.22
N GLU A 196 -16.71 4.23 -2.21
CA GLU A 196 -15.85 3.06 -2.00
C GLU A 196 -14.53 3.46 -1.32
N PHE A 197 -13.89 4.54 -1.78
CA PHE A 197 -12.70 5.08 -1.11
C PHE A 197 -12.99 5.37 0.37
N MET A 198 -14.11 5.97 0.72
CA MET A 198 -14.48 6.27 2.11
C MET A 198 -14.66 5.03 2.99
N LYS A 199 -14.94 3.87 2.42
CA LYS A 199 -15.03 2.60 3.15
C LYS A 199 -13.68 2.16 3.73
N THR A 200 -12.56 2.53 3.10
CA THR A 200 -11.22 2.21 3.62
C THR A 200 -10.93 2.91 4.94
N GLY A 201 -11.45 4.12 5.14
CA GLY A 201 -11.33 4.87 6.39
C GLY A 201 -12.07 4.26 7.59
N LYS A 202 -12.93 3.26 7.35
CA LYS A 202 -13.61 2.49 8.40
C LYS A 202 -12.79 1.25 8.84
N SER A 203 -11.65 0.99 8.20
CA SER A 203 -10.68 -0.04 8.59
C SER A 203 -9.82 0.44 9.75
N THR A 204 -9.46 -0.47 10.63
CA THR A 204 -8.50 -0.20 11.71
C THR A 204 -7.17 -0.91 11.44
N PRO A 205 -6.01 -0.29 11.68
CA PRO A 205 -4.74 -0.99 11.57
C PRO A 205 -4.46 -1.97 12.73
N ALA A 206 -5.35 -2.05 13.71
CA ALA A 206 -5.20 -2.97 14.85
C ALA A 206 -5.26 -4.45 14.42
N ASP A 207 -6.00 -4.77 13.36
CA ASP A 207 -6.08 -6.11 12.79
C ASP A 207 -4.72 -6.56 12.23
N ALA A 208 -4.04 -5.70 11.48
CA ALA A 208 -2.70 -5.97 10.99
C ALA A 208 -1.66 -5.98 12.13
N GLY A 209 -1.75 -5.04 13.07
CA GLY A 209 -0.85 -4.98 14.22
C GLY A 209 -0.89 -6.26 15.08
N ALA A 210 -2.04 -6.90 15.20
CA ALA A 210 -2.18 -8.16 15.89
C ALA A 210 -1.49 -9.34 15.16
N GLN A 211 -1.21 -9.20 13.85
CA GLN A 211 -0.56 -10.24 13.06
C GLN A 211 0.95 -10.07 12.94
N LEU A 212 1.52 -8.92 13.29
CA LEU A 212 2.97 -8.70 13.24
C LEU A 212 3.79 -9.78 13.96
N PRO A 213 3.41 -10.26 15.17
CA PRO A 213 4.13 -11.34 15.82
C PRO A 213 4.00 -12.72 15.16
N ASN A 214 3.05 -12.88 14.23
CA ASN A 214 2.69 -14.16 13.61
C ASN A 214 3.29 -14.35 12.22
N ILE A 215 3.93 -13.35 11.62
CA ILE A 215 4.60 -13.52 10.33
C ILE A 215 5.81 -14.43 10.47
N THR A 216 6.05 -15.24 9.44
CA THR A 216 7.19 -16.17 9.38
C THR A 216 8.14 -15.86 8.23
N CYS A 217 7.74 -14.99 7.30
CA CYS A 217 8.55 -14.57 6.18
C CYS A 217 9.32 -13.27 6.47
N PRO A 218 10.43 -13.02 5.74
CA PRO A 218 11.17 -11.76 5.81
C PRO A 218 10.29 -10.53 5.44
N ALA A 219 10.60 -9.39 6.07
CA ALA A 219 9.89 -8.14 5.88
C ALA A 219 10.86 -6.96 5.68
N LEU A 220 10.62 -6.16 4.65
CA LEU A 220 11.30 -4.88 4.41
C LEU A 220 10.29 -3.73 4.59
N VAL A 221 10.50 -2.89 5.60
CA VAL A 221 9.70 -1.67 5.82
C VAL A 221 10.43 -0.47 5.20
N VAL A 222 9.86 0.13 4.17
CA VAL A 222 10.40 1.29 3.45
C VAL A 222 9.66 2.54 3.86
N MET A 223 10.35 3.51 4.46
CA MET A 223 9.75 4.74 4.99
C MET A 223 10.31 5.98 4.30
N GLY A 224 9.44 6.87 3.83
CA GLY A 224 9.82 8.20 3.36
C GLY A 224 10.08 9.15 4.54
N THR A 225 11.24 9.84 4.55
CA THR A 225 11.61 10.73 5.68
C THR A 225 10.67 11.92 5.86
N LEU A 226 9.92 12.29 4.81
CA LEU A 226 8.97 13.41 4.81
C LEU A 226 7.50 12.95 4.74
N ASP A 227 7.21 11.69 5.09
CA ASP A 227 5.83 11.20 5.12
C ASP A 227 4.98 12.07 6.07
N PRO A 228 3.87 12.68 5.58
CA PRO A 228 3.04 13.55 6.40
C PRO A 228 2.13 12.81 7.38
N ASP A 229 2.03 11.49 7.28
CA ASP A 229 1.16 10.68 8.14
C ASP A 229 1.83 10.31 9.46
N PHE A 230 3.15 10.51 9.55
CA PHE A 230 3.94 10.19 10.73
C PHE A 230 4.69 11.41 11.24
N ALA A 231 4.62 11.68 12.53
CA ALA A 231 5.44 12.70 13.16
C ALA A 231 6.93 12.33 13.06
N ASP A 232 7.25 11.05 13.25
CA ASP A 232 8.57 10.45 13.11
C ASP A 232 8.46 9.14 12.29
N PRO A 233 8.69 9.20 10.96
CA PRO A 233 8.61 8.01 10.11
C PRO A 233 9.61 6.92 10.48
N ARG A 234 10.82 7.28 10.93
CA ARG A 234 11.83 6.30 11.35
C ARG A 234 11.37 5.54 12.59
N ALA A 235 10.92 6.24 13.61
CA ALA A 235 10.40 5.61 14.82
C ALA A 235 9.18 4.72 14.56
N GLU A 236 8.33 5.07 13.59
CA GLU A 236 7.20 4.21 13.19
C GLU A 236 7.69 2.92 12.53
N GLY A 237 8.62 3.01 11.57
CA GLY A 237 9.22 1.83 10.94
C GLY A 237 9.90 0.91 11.95
N ASP A 238 10.72 1.47 12.84
CA ASP A 238 11.39 0.72 13.91
C ASP A 238 10.38 0.04 14.84
N ALA A 239 9.27 0.71 15.17
CA ALA A 239 8.22 0.14 16.02
C ALA A 239 7.40 -0.97 15.32
N ILE A 240 7.27 -0.94 13.99
CA ILE A 240 6.66 -2.03 13.22
C ILE A 240 7.59 -3.24 13.26
N VAL A 241 8.87 -3.06 12.92
CA VAL A 241 9.86 -4.16 12.92
C VAL A 241 10.05 -4.75 14.32
N ALA A 242 10.05 -3.93 15.36
CA ALA A 242 10.17 -4.42 16.74
C ALA A 242 8.97 -5.28 17.20
N ALA A 243 7.83 -5.19 16.52
CA ALA A 243 6.66 -6.03 16.78
C ALA A 243 6.66 -7.35 16.00
N MET A 244 7.58 -7.53 15.05
CA MET A 244 7.78 -8.77 14.30
C MET A 244 8.67 -9.74 15.08
N PRO A 245 8.71 -11.04 14.72
CA PRO A 245 9.71 -11.97 15.24
C PRO A 245 11.13 -11.48 14.95
N SER A 246 12.03 -11.67 15.90
CA SER A 246 13.42 -11.20 15.81
C SER A 246 14.12 -11.70 14.53
N GLY A 247 14.76 -10.77 13.83
CA GLY A 247 15.53 -11.07 12.62
C GLY A 247 14.73 -11.12 11.30
N LEU A 248 13.39 -11.04 11.34
CA LEU A 248 12.59 -11.06 10.12
C LEU A 248 12.43 -9.67 9.47
N GLY A 249 12.39 -8.60 10.26
CA GLY A 249 12.12 -7.27 9.75
C GLY A 249 13.36 -6.39 9.63
N THR A 250 13.40 -5.55 8.58
CA THR A 250 14.40 -4.48 8.41
C THR A 250 13.71 -3.17 8.02
N VAL A 251 14.30 -2.02 8.41
CA VAL A 251 13.79 -0.69 8.04
C VAL A 251 14.77 -0.01 7.10
N ALA A 252 14.25 0.47 5.97
CA ALA A 252 14.99 1.33 5.04
C ALA A 252 14.31 2.70 4.93
N MET A 253 15.11 3.77 4.88
CA MET A 253 14.61 5.15 4.75
C MET A 253 14.88 5.67 3.33
N VAL A 254 13.88 6.32 2.72
CA VAL A 254 14.02 7.04 1.45
C VAL A 254 14.04 8.53 1.76
N ASN A 255 15.20 9.15 1.57
CA ASN A 255 15.42 10.54 1.97
C ASN A 255 14.66 11.51 1.06
N GLY A 256 13.99 12.50 1.65
CA GLY A 256 13.22 13.51 0.91
C GLY A 256 11.89 13.00 0.33
N ALA A 257 11.59 11.72 0.39
CA ALA A 257 10.31 11.18 -0.06
C ALA A 257 9.22 11.36 1.00
N GLY A 258 7.99 11.62 0.53
CA GLY A 258 6.78 11.65 1.34
C GLY A 258 6.11 10.30 1.42
N HIS A 259 4.75 10.29 1.35
CA HIS A 259 3.97 9.06 1.49
C HIS A 259 4.07 8.08 0.30
N TYR A 260 4.57 8.53 -0.85
CA TYR A 260 4.64 7.76 -2.11
C TYR A 260 6.07 7.59 -2.63
N PRO A 261 7.03 7.04 -1.86
CA PRO A 261 8.42 6.93 -2.28
C PRO A 261 8.59 6.11 -3.57
N HIS A 262 7.77 5.08 -3.80
CA HIS A 262 7.76 4.27 -5.02
C HIS A 262 7.43 5.04 -6.31
N ALA A 263 6.78 6.22 -6.19
CA ALA A 263 6.52 7.12 -7.30
C ALA A 263 7.45 8.33 -7.33
N GLN A 264 7.94 8.77 -6.17
CA GLN A 264 8.80 9.96 -6.03
C GLN A 264 10.29 9.66 -6.27
N SER A 265 10.76 8.52 -5.79
CA SER A 265 12.16 8.06 -5.84
C SER A 265 12.22 6.58 -6.29
N PRO A 266 11.67 6.24 -7.48
CA PRO A 266 11.50 4.85 -7.90
C PRO A 266 12.84 4.12 -8.04
N ASP A 267 13.93 4.80 -8.40
CA ASP A 267 15.27 4.20 -8.49
C ASP A 267 15.81 3.81 -7.12
N GLU A 268 15.66 4.69 -6.12
CA GLU A 268 16.08 4.42 -4.75
C GLU A 268 15.26 3.28 -4.14
N VAL A 269 13.93 3.28 -4.33
CA VAL A 269 13.07 2.18 -3.87
C VAL A 269 13.41 0.87 -4.57
N ALA A 270 13.66 0.88 -5.89
CA ALA A 270 14.09 -0.32 -6.61
C ALA A 270 15.44 -0.85 -6.09
N ALA A 271 16.38 0.03 -5.76
CA ALA A 271 17.68 -0.34 -5.18
C ALA A 271 17.56 -1.01 -3.78
N LEU A 272 16.48 -0.74 -3.05
CA LEU A 272 16.17 -1.39 -1.78
C LEU A 272 15.40 -2.71 -1.98
N VAL A 273 14.42 -2.71 -2.89
CA VAL A 273 13.50 -3.83 -3.10
C VAL A 273 14.14 -4.97 -3.89
N ILE A 274 14.91 -4.68 -4.94
CA ILE A 274 15.51 -5.72 -5.79
C ILE A 274 16.46 -6.67 -5.02
N PRO A 275 17.36 -6.21 -4.14
CA PRO A 275 18.15 -7.12 -3.30
C PRO A 275 17.28 -8.00 -2.42
N PHE A 276 16.26 -7.44 -1.76
CA PHE A 276 15.31 -8.21 -0.96
C PHE A 276 14.60 -9.29 -1.79
N LEU A 277 14.15 -8.95 -3.01
CA LEU A 277 13.52 -9.92 -3.90
C LEU A 277 14.48 -11.04 -4.33
N LYS A 278 15.76 -10.74 -4.55
CA LYS A 278 16.76 -11.75 -4.93
C LYS A 278 16.97 -12.82 -3.84
N GLU A 279 16.82 -12.43 -2.59
CA GLU A 279 16.97 -13.34 -1.46
C GLU A 279 15.71 -14.15 -1.15
N HIS A 280 14.52 -13.59 -1.47
CA HIS A 280 13.27 -14.12 -0.94
C HIS A 280 12.20 -14.45 -1.98
N ALA A 281 12.28 -13.92 -3.21
CA ALA A 281 11.32 -14.26 -4.25
C ALA A 281 11.75 -15.54 -4.98
N GLY A 282 10.94 -16.59 -4.90
CA GLY A 282 11.19 -17.88 -5.53
C GLY A 282 11.93 -18.89 -4.63
N ALA A 283 11.99 -18.59 -3.32
CA ALA A 283 12.47 -19.53 -2.31
C ALA A 283 11.36 -20.53 -1.91
#